data_0e8a991c63b6c7053f0474c20f9e8ca1
#
_entry.id   0e8a991c63b6c7053f0474c20f9e8ca1
#
_cell.length_a   1.000
_cell.length_b   1.000
_cell.length_c   1.000
_cell.angle_alpha   90.00
_cell.angle_beta   90.00
_cell.angle_gamma   90.00
#
_symmetry.space_group_name_H-M   'P 1'
#
loop_
_entity.id
_entity.type
_entity.pdbx_description
1 polymer ?
#
loop_
_entity_poly.entity_id
_entity_poly.type
_entity_poly.pdbx_seq_one_letter_code
_entity_poly.pdbx_strand_id
1 'polypeptide(L)'
;KIYSPANTVYIDDYAQHPEGINMFLKSVREIYKGKKITAIFQPHLFTRTRDLADGFAASLDLADEVILLPIYPAREEPIEGVTADTILSRVKNANKQILSKEALLEKVKNSHFDVICTIGAGDIDKLVQPIAEILKSKA
;
A
#
# COMPACT_ATOMS: atom_id res chain seq x y z
N LYS A 1 1.35 1.55 13.84
CA LYS A 1 2.63 1.02 14.33
C LYS A 1 3.78 1.54 13.50
N ILE A 2 4.91 1.80 14.13
CA ILE A 2 6.12 2.25 13.45
C ILE A 2 7.26 1.30 13.81
N TYR A 3 7.97 0.83 12.79
CA TYR A 3 9.16 0.00 12.95
C TYR A 3 10.33 0.72 12.28
N SER A 4 11.52 0.66 12.87
CA SER A 4 12.69 1.37 12.33
C SER A 4 13.95 0.49 12.29
N PRO A 5 13.92 -0.65 11.60
CA PRO A 5 15.13 -1.47 11.47
C PRO A 5 16.00 -0.98 10.31
N ALA A 6 17.32 -1.09 10.44
CA ALA A 6 18.28 -0.86 9.35
C ALA A 6 18.03 0.40 8.51
N ASN A 7 17.69 1.51 9.14
CA ASN A 7 17.40 2.80 8.49
C ASN A 7 16.12 2.80 7.65
N THR A 8 15.30 1.78 7.75
CA THR A 8 14.00 1.72 7.11
C THR A 8 12.92 2.01 8.14
N VAL A 9 11.98 2.87 7.80
CA VAL A 9 10.80 3.13 8.64
C VAL A 9 9.63 2.38 8.05
N TYR A 10 8.98 1.57 8.86
CA TYR A 10 7.79 0.84 8.45
C TYR A 10 6.58 1.32 9.24
N ILE A 11 5.53 1.70 8.53
CA ILE A 11 4.29 2.22 9.12
C ILE A 11 3.11 1.43 8.56
N ASP A 12 2.23 0.98 9.44
CA ASP A 12 1.01 0.28 9.05
C ASP A 12 -0.20 1.14 9.41
N ASP A 13 -1.17 1.24 8.50
CA ASP A 13 -2.38 2.04 8.69
C ASP A 13 -3.60 1.32 8.15
N TYR A 14 -4.72 1.42 8.86
CA TYR A 14 -5.96 0.74 8.48
C TYR A 14 -6.84 1.53 7.52
N ALA A 15 -6.36 2.63 6.97
CA ALA A 15 -7.17 3.44 6.05
C ALA A 15 -7.70 2.60 4.89
N GLN A 16 -8.96 2.80 4.54
CA GLN A 16 -9.61 2.06 3.46
C GLN A 16 -10.49 2.96 2.59
N HIS A 17 -10.43 4.26 2.80
CA HIS A 17 -11.10 5.27 1.99
C HIS A 17 -10.07 6.29 1.50
N PRO A 18 -10.32 6.92 0.33
CA PRO A 18 -9.35 7.89 -0.22
C PRO A 18 -8.96 9.00 0.73
N GLU A 19 -9.93 9.55 1.46
CA GLU A 19 -9.66 10.65 2.39
C GLU A 19 -8.69 10.24 3.49
N GLY A 20 -8.87 9.06 4.08
CA GLY A 20 -7.97 8.55 5.10
C GLY A 20 -6.57 8.30 4.58
N ILE A 21 -6.47 7.75 3.37
CA ILE A 21 -5.17 7.51 2.73
C ILE A 21 -4.47 8.84 2.45
N ASN A 22 -5.22 9.82 1.96
CA ASN A 22 -4.69 11.14 1.67
C ASN A 22 -4.10 11.80 2.92
N MET A 23 -4.85 11.78 4.02
CA MET A 23 -4.39 12.34 5.28
C MET A 23 -3.15 11.62 5.81
N PHE A 24 -3.18 10.29 5.75
CA PHE A 24 -2.05 9.47 6.20
C PHE A 24 -0.78 9.77 5.42
N LEU A 25 -0.85 9.74 4.09
CA LEU A 25 0.33 9.93 3.25
C LEU A 25 0.85 11.38 3.32
N LYS A 26 -0.03 12.36 3.48
CA LYS A 26 0.41 13.74 3.71
C LYS A 26 1.22 13.85 5.00
N SER A 27 0.76 13.20 6.07
CA SER A 27 1.47 13.21 7.35
C SER A 27 2.83 12.53 7.24
N VAL A 28 2.88 11.39 6.56
CA VAL A 28 4.14 10.66 6.36
C VAL A 28 5.12 11.53 5.55
N ARG A 29 4.62 12.20 4.51
CA ARG A 29 5.44 13.06 3.68
C ARG A 29 6.05 14.21 4.49
N GLU A 30 5.29 14.78 5.40
CA GLU A 30 5.79 15.87 6.26
C GLU A 30 6.82 15.40 7.28
N ILE A 31 6.57 14.25 7.91
CA ILE A 31 7.47 13.71 8.94
C ILE A 31 8.80 13.25 8.33
N TYR A 32 8.75 12.62 7.17
CA TYR A 32 9.93 12.01 6.54
C TYR A 32 10.31 12.75 5.26
N LYS A 33 10.49 14.06 5.36
CA LYS A 33 10.88 14.90 4.21
C LYS A 33 12.16 14.42 3.57
N GLY A 34 12.17 14.37 2.25
CA GLY A 34 13.35 13.96 1.48
C GLY A 34 13.55 12.45 1.39
N LYS A 35 12.69 11.65 2.02
CA LYS A 35 12.77 10.20 1.95
C LYS A 35 11.81 9.67 0.89
N LYS A 36 12.18 8.54 0.26
CA LYS A 36 11.31 7.87 -0.69
C LYS A 36 10.22 7.12 0.07
N ILE A 37 8.97 7.38 -0.29
CA ILE A 37 7.82 6.73 0.34
C ILE A 37 7.25 5.68 -0.60
N THR A 38 7.20 4.43 -0.13
CA THR A 38 6.57 3.33 -0.84
C THR A 38 5.24 3.02 -0.16
N ALA A 39 4.14 3.16 -0.89
CA ALA A 39 2.81 2.86 -0.38
C ALA A 39 2.35 1.52 -0.94
N ILE A 40 1.98 0.60 -0.06
CA ILE A 40 1.44 -0.71 -0.40
C ILE A 40 -0.01 -0.70 0.07
N PHE A 41 -0.95 -0.80 -0.86
CA PHE A 41 -2.37 -0.70 -0.54
C PHE A 41 -3.13 -1.93 -1.00
N GLN A 42 -3.99 -2.46 -0.13
CA GLN A 42 -4.96 -3.49 -0.52
C GLN A 42 -6.34 -2.86 -0.61
N PRO A 43 -6.92 -2.77 -1.82
CA PRO A 43 -8.30 -2.28 -1.93
C PRO A 43 -9.26 -3.23 -1.20
N HIS A 44 -10.26 -2.65 -0.54
CA HIS A 44 -11.26 -3.38 0.21
C HIS A 44 -12.60 -3.24 -0.51
N LEU A 45 -13.21 -4.36 -0.90
CA LEU A 45 -14.47 -4.45 -1.62
C LEU A 45 -14.37 -4.03 -3.09
N PHE A 46 -15.07 -4.78 -3.93
CA PHE A 46 -15.17 -4.46 -5.36
C PHE A 46 -15.98 -3.19 -5.61
N THR A 47 -17.09 -3.03 -4.87
CA THR A 47 -17.95 -1.85 -5.04
C THR A 47 -17.21 -0.56 -4.68
N ARG A 48 -16.48 -0.56 -3.57
CA ARG A 48 -15.71 0.62 -3.15
C ARG A 48 -14.61 0.94 -4.14
N THR A 49 -13.92 -0.09 -4.65
CA THR A 49 -12.88 0.07 -5.65
C THR A 49 -13.43 0.71 -6.92
N ARG A 50 -14.57 0.20 -7.41
CA ARG A 50 -15.22 0.75 -8.61
C ARG A 50 -15.62 2.21 -8.40
N ASP A 51 -16.28 2.48 -7.28
CA ASP A 51 -16.92 3.79 -7.06
C ASP A 51 -15.94 4.90 -6.69
N LEU A 52 -14.81 4.55 -6.07
CA LEU A 52 -13.85 5.51 -5.55
C LEU A 52 -12.47 5.41 -6.19
N ALA A 53 -12.38 4.77 -7.35
CA ALA A 53 -11.09 4.50 -8.01
C ALA A 53 -10.25 5.76 -8.23
N ASP A 54 -10.86 6.84 -8.71
CA ASP A 54 -10.14 8.09 -8.98
C ASP A 54 -9.58 8.70 -7.70
N GLY A 55 -10.37 8.68 -6.62
CA GLY A 55 -9.94 9.19 -5.32
C GLY A 55 -8.80 8.38 -4.72
N PHE A 56 -8.86 7.06 -4.84
CA PHE A 56 -7.78 6.19 -4.40
C PHE A 56 -6.49 6.50 -5.16
N ALA A 57 -6.59 6.58 -6.48
CA ALA A 57 -5.41 6.86 -7.31
C ALA A 57 -4.78 8.21 -6.96
N ALA A 58 -5.59 9.25 -6.81
CA ALA A 58 -5.09 10.58 -6.47
C ALA A 58 -4.40 10.57 -5.10
N SER A 59 -4.97 9.87 -4.12
CA SER A 59 -4.38 9.78 -2.78
C SER A 59 -3.04 9.03 -2.83
N LEU A 60 -2.98 7.93 -3.55
CA LEU A 60 -1.77 7.11 -3.65
C LEU A 60 -0.65 7.82 -4.40
N ASP A 61 -0.99 8.76 -5.29
CA ASP A 61 0.02 9.55 -6.01
C ASP A 61 0.85 10.45 -5.08
N LEU A 62 0.47 10.56 -3.81
CA LEU A 62 1.31 11.25 -2.82
C LEU A 62 2.57 10.45 -2.47
N ALA A 63 2.59 9.17 -2.77
CA ALA A 63 3.77 8.33 -2.55
C ALA A 63 4.69 8.38 -3.77
N ASP A 64 5.93 7.93 -3.57
CA ASP A 64 6.93 7.86 -4.66
C ASP A 64 6.84 6.54 -5.41
N GLU A 65 6.37 5.51 -4.75
CA GLU A 65 6.16 4.18 -5.34
C GLU A 65 4.83 3.64 -4.85
N VAL A 66 4.05 3.06 -5.76
CA VAL A 66 2.72 2.51 -5.43
C VAL A 66 2.68 1.03 -5.78
N ILE A 67 2.37 0.21 -4.78
CA ILE A 67 2.19 -1.23 -4.96
C ILE A 67 0.78 -1.57 -4.49
N LEU A 68 0.00 -2.22 -5.35
CA LEU A 68 -1.33 -2.67 -4.99
C LEU A 68 -1.35 -4.19 -4.85
N LEU A 69 -2.11 -4.67 -3.88
CA LEU A 69 -2.44 -6.08 -3.76
C LEU A 69 -3.80 -6.31 -4.41
N PRO A 70 -4.14 -7.57 -4.76
CA PRO A 70 -5.49 -7.88 -5.25
C PRO A 70 -6.56 -7.43 -4.24
N ILE A 71 -7.73 -7.11 -4.75
CA ILE A 71 -8.85 -6.65 -3.92
C ILE A 71 -9.20 -7.68 -2.85
N TYR A 72 -9.42 -7.23 -1.62
CA TYR A 72 -9.97 -8.05 -0.56
C TYR A 72 -11.50 -8.02 -0.68
N PRO A 73 -12.14 -9.12 -1.07
CA PRO A 73 -13.57 -9.11 -1.39
C PRO A 73 -14.48 -9.06 -0.18
N ALA A 74 -13.99 -9.47 0.99
CA ALA A 74 -14.83 -9.68 2.17
C ALA A 74 -15.96 -10.65 1.81
N ARG A 75 -17.23 -10.17 1.80
CA ARG A 75 -18.37 -11.02 1.46
C ARG A 75 -18.96 -10.70 0.09
N GLU A 76 -18.30 -9.82 -0.66
CA GLU A 76 -18.79 -9.48 -2.00
C GLU A 76 -18.43 -10.53 -3.03
N GLU A 77 -19.28 -10.67 -4.03
CA GLU A 77 -18.96 -11.41 -5.23
C GLU A 77 -18.11 -10.52 -6.15
N PRO A 78 -17.17 -11.09 -6.89
CA PRO A 78 -16.38 -10.30 -7.84
C PRO A 78 -17.29 -9.59 -8.85
N ILE A 79 -16.91 -8.36 -9.21
CA ILE A 79 -17.57 -7.58 -10.24
C ILE A 79 -16.72 -7.67 -11.50
N GLU A 80 -17.31 -8.09 -12.62
CA GLU A 80 -16.59 -8.20 -13.88
C GLU A 80 -15.95 -6.86 -14.26
N GLY A 81 -14.68 -6.89 -14.62
CA GLY A 81 -13.95 -5.70 -15.04
C GLY A 81 -13.42 -4.86 -13.89
N VAL A 82 -13.69 -5.23 -12.63
CA VAL A 82 -13.19 -4.49 -11.46
C VAL A 82 -12.10 -5.30 -10.78
N THR A 83 -10.89 -4.77 -10.79
CA THR A 83 -9.71 -5.38 -10.15
C THR A 83 -8.87 -4.28 -9.52
N ALA A 84 -7.74 -4.64 -8.94
CA ALA A 84 -6.80 -3.64 -8.44
C ALA A 84 -6.33 -2.71 -9.57
N ASP A 85 -6.28 -3.20 -10.81
CA ASP A 85 -5.90 -2.38 -11.96
C ASP A 85 -6.89 -1.23 -12.22
N THR A 86 -8.12 -1.36 -11.76
CA THR A 86 -9.09 -0.28 -11.83
C THR A 86 -8.56 0.98 -11.17
N ILE A 87 -7.82 0.83 -10.06
CA ILE A 87 -7.16 1.94 -9.39
C ILE A 87 -5.81 2.23 -10.05
N LEU A 88 -5.00 1.20 -10.27
CA LEU A 88 -3.63 1.36 -10.74
C LEU A 88 -3.55 2.09 -12.07
N SER A 89 -4.48 1.80 -12.98
CA SER A 89 -4.51 2.47 -14.28
C SER A 89 -4.73 3.97 -14.18
N ARG A 90 -5.25 4.45 -13.06
CA ARG A 90 -5.50 5.87 -12.80
C ARG A 90 -4.39 6.54 -11.98
N VAL A 91 -3.46 5.75 -11.45
CA VAL A 91 -2.29 6.29 -10.73
C VAL A 91 -1.34 6.87 -11.78
N LYS A 92 -0.94 8.13 -11.57
CA LYS A 92 -0.07 8.85 -12.51
C LYS A 92 1.40 8.50 -12.35
N ASN A 93 1.80 8.11 -11.14
CA ASN A 93 3.18 7.73 -10.85
C ASN A 93 3.58 6.56 -11.74
N ALA A 94 4.73 6.70 -12.43
CA ALA A 94 5.22 5.63 -13.31
C ALA A 94 5.74 4.43 -12.52
N ASN A 95 6.15 4.64 -11.27
CA ASN A 95 6.66 3.57 -10.40
C ASN A 95 5.49 2.92 -9.66
N LYS A 96 4.80 2.02 -10.36
CA LYS A 96 3.59 1.38 -9.84
C LYS A 96 3.50 -0.06 -10.34
N GLN A 97 2.92 -0.93 -9.51
CA GLN A 97 2.70 -2.33 -9.90
C GLN A 97 1.68 -3.00 -8.98
N ILE A 98 1.16 -4.15 -9.45
CA ILE A 98 0.31 -5.03 -8.65
C ILE A 98 1.14 -6.27 -8.34
N LEU A 99 1.17 -6.66 -7.08
CA LEU A 99 1.90 -7.85 -6.64
C LEU A 99 0.98 -8.77 -5.84
N SER A 100 1.25 -10.07 -5.90
CA SER A 100 0.65 -11.01 -4.97
C SER A 100 1.31 -10.82 -3.60
N LYS A 101 0.74 -11.40 -2.56
CA LYS A 101 1.33 -11.35 -1.22
C LYS A 101 2.73 -11.96 -1.22
N GLU A 102 2.89 -13.09 -1.91
CA GLU A 102 4.17 -13.80 -2.01
C GLU A 102 5.21 -12.95 -2.72
N ALA A 103 4.83 -12.34 -3.85
CA ALA A 103 5.73 -11.47 -4.61
C ALA A 103 6.11 -10.23 -3.81
N LEU A 104 5.18 -9.70 -3.02
CA LEU A 104 5.46 -8.56 -2.15
C LEU A 104 6.52 -8.91 -1.11
N LEU A 105 6.38 -10.05 -0.45
CA LEU A 105 7.35 -10.47 0.56
C LEU A 105 8.74 -10.67 -0.06
N GLU A 106 8.81 -11.22 -1.27
CA GLU A 106 10.08 -11.36 -1.98
C GLU A 106 10.69 -9.99 -2.30
N LYS A 107 9.86 -9.03 -2.73
CA LYS A 107 10.34 -7.68 -3.00
C LYS A 107 10.88 -7.02 -1.73
N VAL A 108 10.21 -7.22 -0.60
CA VAL A 108 10.66 -6.65 0.68
C VAL A 108 12.01 -7.22 1.08
N LYS A 109 12.22 -8.52 0.83
CA LYS A 109 13.51 -9.17 1.11
C LYS A 109 14.63 -8.60 0.25
N ASN A 110 14.36 -8.35 -1.03
CA ASN A 110 15.39 -8.09 -2.03
C ASN A 110 15.59 -6.63 -2.37
N SER A 111 14.85 -5.73 -1.75
CA SER A 111 14.91 -4.29 -2.05
C SER A 111 15.18 -3.49 -0.79
N HIS A 112 15.73 -2.29 -0.97
CA HIS A 112 15.89 -1.33 0.12
C HIS A 112 14.73 -0.33 0.07
N PHE A 113 14.23 0.05 1.24
CA PHE A 113 13.18 1.05 1.37
C PHE A 113 13.59 2.10 2.39
N ASP A 114 13.27 3.36 2.13
CA ASP A 114 13.42 4.43 3.11
C ASP A 114 12.21 4.42 4.06
N VAL A 115 11.02 4.63 3.50
CA VAL A 115 9.76 4.57 4.25
C VAL A 115 8.83 3.63 3.50
N ILE A 116 8.38 2.59 4.16
CA ILE A 116 7.47 1.61 3.59
C ILE A 116 6.18 1.61 4.40
N CYS A 117 5.05 1.76 3.71
CA CYS A 117 3.73 1.86 4.35
C CYS A 117 2.83 0.74 3.84
N THR A 118 2.19 0.00 4.74
CA THR A 118 1.12 -0.91 4.36
C THR A 118 -0.20 -0.27 4.77
N ILE A 119 -1.14 -0.20 3.83
CA ILE A 119 -2.40 0.51 4.01
C ILE A 119 -3.55 -0.42 3.66
N GLY A 120 -4.52 -0.50 4.55
CA GLY A 120 -5.72 -1.29 4.30
C GLY A 120 -6.23 -2.01 5.52
N ALA A 121 -7.45 -2.53 5.44
CA ALA A 121 -8.14 -3.20 6.54
C ALA A 121 -8.45 -4.67 6.23
N GLY A 122 -8.01 -5.19 5.08
CA GLY A 122 -8.24 -6.57 4.68
C GLY A 122 -7.16 -7.50 5.20
N ASP A 123 -6.89 -8.57 4.45
CA ASP A 123 -5.92 -9.56 4.89
C ASP A 123 -4.46 -9.09 4.74
N ILE A 124 -4.25 -7.88 4.24
CA ILE A 124 -2.95 -7.20 4.28
C ILE A 124 -2.45 -7.11 5.74
N ASP A 125 -3.35 -7.04 6.69
CA ASP A 125 -3.01 -7.01 8.11
C ASP A 125 -2.18 -8.23 8.52
N LYS A 126 -2.37 -9.35 7.87
CA LYS A 126 -1.62 -10.58 8.13
C LYS A 126 -0.18 -10.51 7.63
N LEU A 127 0.14 -9.53 6.79
CA LEU A 127 1.49 -9.34 6.26
C LEU A 127 2.34 -8.44 7.14
N VAL A 128 1.73 -7.73 8.09
CA VAL A 128 2.44 -6.76 8.93
C VAL A 128 3.58 -7.42 9.69
N GLN A 129 3.30 -8.52 10.37
CA GLN A 129 4.32 -9.22 11.15
C GLN A 129 5.42 -9.82 10.25
N PRO A 130 5.09 -10.53 9.16
CA PRO A 130 6.13 -11.04 8.26
C PRO A 130 7.01 -9.94 7.67
N ILE A 131 6.42 -8.82 7.26
CA ILE A 131 7.19 -7.69 6.72
C ILE A 131 8.13 -7.13 7.78
N ALA A 132 7.61 -6.90 8.99
CA ALA A 132 8.41 -6.38 10.09
C ALA A 132 9.61 -7.30 10.40
N GLU A 133 9.38 -8.61 10.40
CA GLU A 133 10.44 -9.58 10.65
C GLU A 133 11.51 -9.57 9.57
N ILE A 134 11.10 -9.49 8.30
CA ILE A 134 12.05 -9.39 7.19
C ILE A 134 12.91 -8.14 7.34
N LEU A 135 12.28 -7.00 7.61
CA LEU A 135 13.01 -5.74 7.76
C LEU A 135 13.99 -5.77 8.92
N LYS A 136 13.60 -6.38 10.04
CA LYS A 136 14.48 -6.53 11.20
C LYS A 136 15.70 -7.41 10.89
N SER A 137 15.52 -8.42 10.04
CA SER A 137 16.61 -9.33 9.69
C SER A 137 17.65 -8.71 8.75
N LYS A 138 17.37 -7.56 8.21
CA LYS A 138 18.25 -6.84 7.27
C LYS A 138 19.26 -5.94 7.94
N ALA A 139 19.40 -6.01 9.22
CA ALA A 139 20.28 -5.12 9.98
C ALA A 139 21.71 -5.02 9.43
#